data_d697de254910e6fa0961407a4b104f75
#
_entry.id   d697de254910e6fa0961407a4b104f75
#
_cell.length_a   1.000
_cell.length_b   1.000
_cell.length_c   1.000
_cell.angle_alpha   90.00
_cell.angle_beta   90.00
_cell.angle_gamma   90.00
#
_symmetry.space_group_name_H-M   'P 1'
#
loop_
_entity.id
_entity.type
_entity.pdbx_description
1 polymer ?
#
loop_
_entity_poly.entity_id
_entity_poly.type
_entity_poly.pdbx_seq_one_letter_code
_entity_poly.pdbx_strand_id
1 'polypeptide(L)'
;MVCFAVELKGGTNMIDEEIKPFDQSALSGEPPHPTTGFQPLDSRVVNLWRVSSLIGFGVLLLSLLIPVVAVGVAEPRLMVWLAVAWLGMAAPAIWFCLWYPPRLYRSWGYRIDAKVLETRSGRIFQRARLLPLSRLQHVDIERGPLERMFGLAALVLHTAGTHSANIRIPGLEAAEATRLRDHLIEIGGDDAV
;
A
#
# COMPACT_ATOMS: atom_id res chain seq x y z
N MET A 1 70.30 -11.18 9.92
CA MET A 1 70.72 -11.00 8.56
C MET A 1 69.61 -10.30 7.81
N VAL A 2 69.82 -8.95 7.67
CA VAL A 2 69.25 -8.00 6.69
C VAL A 2 67.74 -7.95 6.51
N CYS A 3 67.10 -6.99 7.16
CA CYS A 3 66.55 -5.70 6.71
C CYS A 3 66.14 -5.66 5.23
N PHE A 4 64.89 -5.45 4.99
CA PHE A 4 64.44 -4.50 3.97
C PHE A 4 63.12 -3.83 4.43
N ALA A 5 63.27 -2.61 4.93
CA ALA A 5 62.19 -1.67 5.08
C ALA A 5 61.85 -1.11 3.69
N VAL A 6 60.65 -1.21 3.26
CA VAL A 6 60.11 -0.39 2.18
C VAL A 6 59.02 0.48 2.75
N GLU A 7 59.42 1.72 2.96
CA GLU A 7 58.58 2.87 3.19
C GLU A 7 57.81 3.20 1.91
N LEU A 8 56.52 2.95 1.88
CA LEU A 8 55.61 3.51 0.88
C LEU A 8 54.72 4.57 1.57
N LYS A 9 55.21 5.77 1.46
CA LYS A 9 54.52 7.01 1.74
C LYS A 9 53.47 7.26 0.62
N GLY A 10 52.25 7.58 1.02
CA GLY A 10 51.32 8.31 0.18
C GLY A 10 50.22 7.45 -0.50
N GLY A 11 49.05 7.50 0.06
CA GLY A 11 47.83 6.93 -0.52
C GLY A 11 46.65 7.15 0.42
N THR A 12 46.35 8.38 0.59
CA THR A 12 45.26 9.02 1.32
C THR A 12 43.88 8.39 1.07
N ASN A 13 43.19 8.09 2.15
CA ASN A 13 41.74 8.28 2.37
C ASN A 13 40.79 8.12 1.17
N MET A 14 40.27 6.94 0.97
CA MET A 14 39.06 6.72 0.21
C MET A 14 38.27 5.47 0.66
N ILE A 15 38.31 5.12 1.93
CA ILE A 15 37.54 3.99 2.49
C ILE A 15 36.92 4.32 3.86
N ASP A 16 36.71 5.61 4.14
CA ASP A 16 35.86 6.04 5.26
C ASP A 16 34.52 6.59 4.71
N GLU A 17 33.92 5.89 3.72
CA GLU A 17 32.53 6.04 3.50
C GLU A 17 31.83 5.22 4.60
N GLU A 18 31.45 5.94 5.63
CA GLU A 18 30.70 5.52 6.81
C GLU A 18 29.58 4.57 6.41
N ILE A 19 29.85 3.25 6.49
CA ILE A 19 28.83 2.22 6.45
C ILE A 19 27.94 2.50 7.66
N LYS A 20 26.85 3.25 7.47
CA LYS A 20 25.83 3.43 8.50
C LYS A 20 25.44 2.05 8.99
N PRO A 21 25.56 1.77 10.27
CA PRO A 21 25.23 0.45 10.81
C PRO A 21 23.80 0.12 10.41
N PHE A 22 23.62 -1.08 9.90
CA PHE A 22 22.31 -1.65 9.58
C PHE A 22 21.40 -1.48 10.79
N ASP A 23 20.34 -0.70 10.63
CA ASP A 23 19.38 -0.43 11.69
C ASP A 23 18.67 -1.71 12.09
N GLN A 24 19.10 -2.32 13.19
CA GLN A 24 18.52 -3.55 13.73
C GLN A 24 17.10 -3.33 14.26
N SER A 25 16.60 -2.11 14.38
CA SER A 25 15.23 -1.82 14.80
C SER A 25 14.20 -2.31 13.75
N ALA A 26 14.63 -2.53 12.51
CA ALA A 26 13.81 -3.09 11.45
C ALA A 26 13.40 -4.56 11.69
N LEU A 27 14.07 -5.28 12.59
CA LEU A 27 13.81 -6.70 12.88
C LEU A 27 12.93 -6.92 14.13
N SER A 28 12.69 -5.89 14.92
CA SER A 28 11.99 -5.99 16.20
C SER A 28 10.49 -5.81 16.10
N GLY A 29 9.78 -6.28 15.09
CA GLY A 29 8.30 -6.45 15.10
C GLY A 29 7.44 -5.27 15.62
N GLU A 30 8.05 -4.19 16.01
CA GLU A 30 7.42 -2.96 16.47
C GLU A 30 6.78 -2.28 15.26
N PRO A 31 5.50 -1.89 15.31
CA PRO A 31 4.88 -1.18 14.20
C PRO A 31 5.75 0.02 13.89
N PRO A 32 6.15 0.23 12.61
CA PRO A 32 7.02 1.32 12.26
C PRO A 32 6.39 2.60 12.77
N HIS A 33 7.03 3.23 13.76
CA HIS A 33 6.71 4.60 14.15
C HIS A 33 6.75 5.44 12.87
N PRO A 34 5.90 6.47 12.73
CA PRO A 34 5.94 7.36 11.58
C PRO A 34 7.35 7.96 11.53
N THR A 35 8.24 7.28 10.81
CA THR A 35 9.58 7.77 10.59
C THR A 35 9.45 9.06 9.81
N THR A 36 10.03 10.09 10.34
CA THR A 36 10.10 11.46 9.80
C THR A 36 10.24 11.42 8.28
N GLY A 37 9.18 11.80 7.55
CA GLY A 37 9.19 11.86 6.09
C GLY A 37 8.16 11.00 5.35
N PHE A 38 7.47 10.04 5.99
CA PHE A 38 6.38 9.32 5.35
C PHE A 38 5.09 10.13 5.37
N GLN A 39 4.49 10.30 4.19
CA GLN A 39 3.20 10.96 4.04
C GLN A 39 2.09 9.90 4.15
N PRO A 40 1.08 10.13 5.01
CA PRO A 40 -0.08 9.26 5.09
C PRO A 40 -0.99 9.51 3.87
N LEU A 41 -1.84 8.55 3.56
CA LEU A 41 -2.92 8.71 2.58
C LEU A 41 -3.99 9.69 3.10
N ASP A 42 -4.88 10.16 2.22
CA ASP A 42 -6.04 10.94 2.66
C ASP A 42 -6.96 10.10 3.56
N SER A 43 -7.42 10.69 4.65
CA SER A 43 -8.29 10.02 5.63
C SER A 43 -9.61 9.52 5.04
N ARG A 44 -10.11 10.18 3.98
CA ARG A 44 -11.33 9.80 3.25
C ARG A 44 -11.23 8.39 2.64
N VAL A 45 -10.02 7.87 2.40
CA VAL A 45 -9.81 6.52 1.85
C VAL A 45 -10.36 5.45 2.79
N VAL A 46 -10.38 5.68 4.10
CA VAL A 46 -10.97 4.75 5.07
C VAL A 46 -12.46 4.54 4.81
N ASN A 47 -13.17 5.63 4.53
CA ASN A 47 -14.61 5.57 4.22
C ASN A 47 -14.86 4.93 2.87
N LEU A 48 -14.02 5.22 1.87
CA LEU A 48 -14.06 4.57 0.57
C LEU A 48 -13.90 3.04 0.72
N TRP A 49 -12.92 2.58 1.48
CA TRP A 49 -12.70 1.14 1.70
C TRP A 49 -13.83 0.50 2.51
N ARG A 50 -14.43 1.21 3.49
CA ARG A 50 -15.63 0.73 4.19
C ARG A 50 -16.80 0.53 3.25
N VAL A 51 -17.11 1.56 2.44
CA VAL A 51 -18.22 1.50 1.48
C VAL A 51 -17.98 0.40 0.45
N SER A 52 -16.79 0.31 -0.13
CA SER A 52 -16.42 -0.74 -1.07
C SER A 52 -16.57 -2.14 -0.48
N SER A 53 -16.09 -2.34 0.75
CA SER A 53 -16.21 -3.62 1.46
C SER A 53 -17.68 -3.96 1.77
N LEU A 54 -18.46 -2.97 2.24
CA LEU A 54 -19.89 -3.15 2.52
C LEU A 54 -20.68 -3.50 1.26
N ILE A 55 -20.38 -2.88 0.13
CA ILE A 55 -20.99 -3.24 -1.17
C ILE A 55 -20.64 -4.68 -1.54
N GLY A 56 -19.35 -5.03 -1.51
CA GLY A 56 -18.89 -6.37 -1.88
C GLY A 56 -19.50 -7.46 -0.99
N PHE A 57 -19.42 -7.32 0.34
CA PHE A 57 -20.02 -8.28 1.26
C PHE A 57 -21.55 -8.23 1.24
N GLY A 58 -22.15 -7.06 1.02
CA GLY A 58 -23.61 -6.92 0.89
C GLY A 58 -24.14 -7.69 -0.30
N VAL A 59 -23.50 -7.58 -1.47
CA VAL A 59 -23.87 -8.35 -2.66
C VAL A 59 -23.71 -9.86 -2.41
N LEU A 60 -22.62 -10.27 -1.75
CA LEU A 60 -22.38 -11.67 -1.40
C LEU A 60 -23.46 -12.20 -0.45
N LEU A 61 -23.77 -11.47 0.62
CA LEU A 61 -24.78 -11.87 1.60
C LEU A 61 -26.19 -11.90 0.97
N LEU A 62 -26.51 -10.95 0.11
CA LEU A 62 -27.78 -10.92 -0.62
C LEU A 62 -27.90 -12.12 -1.59
N SER A 63 -26.82 -12.45 -2.28
CA SER A 63 -26.76 -13.63 -3.15
C SER A 63 -26.98 -14.94 -2.39
N LEU A 64 -26.43 -15.05 -1.19
CA LEU A 64 -26.61 -16.21 -0.32
C LEU A 64 -27.97 -16.24 0.36
N LEU A 65 -28.67 -15.13 0.49
CA LEU A 65 -30.01 -15.07 1.08
C LEU A 65 -31.05 -15.80 0.22
N ILE A 66 -30.89 -15.74 -1.12
CA ILE A 66 -31.84 -16.37 -2.07
C ILE A 66 -31.95 -17.88 -1.82
N PRO A 67 -30.87 -18.68 -1.84
CA PRO A 67 -30.97 -20.11 -1.56
C PRO A 67 -31.39 -20.41 -0.10
N VAL A 68 -31.00 -19.58 0.86
CA VAL A 68 -31.41 -19.72 2.27
C VAL A 68 -32.95 -19.63 2.38
N VAL A 69 -33.54 -18.63 1.75
CA VAL A 69 -34.99 -18.46 1.75
C VAL A 69 -35.67 -19.60 0.97
N ALA A 70 -35.17 -19.99 -0.19
CA ALA A 70 -35.74 -21.06 -1.02
C ALA A 70 -35.79 -22.40 -0.26
N VAL A 71 -34.70 -22.78 0.40
CA VAL A 71 -34.60 -24.00 1.22
C VAL A 71 -35.47 -23.88 2.47
N GLY A 72 -35.52 -22.73 3.14
CA GLY A 72 -36.34 -22.50 4.33
C GLY A 72 -37.85 -22.58 4.04
N VAL A 73 -38.29 -22.17 2.85
CA VAL A 73 -39.68 -22.31 2.40
C VAL A 73 -40.01 -23.77 2.08
N ALA A 74 -39.11 -24.51 1.45
CA ALA A 74 -39.28 -25.92 1.13
C ALA A 74 -39.27 -26.80 2.39
N GLU A 75 -38.42 -26.49 3.37
CA GLU A 75 -38.24 -27.24 4.61
C GLU A 75 -38.34 -26.32 5.84
N PRO A 76 -39.55 -25.99 6.31
CA PRO A 76 -39.74 -25.01 7.41
C PRO A 76 -39.01 -25.35 8.70
N ARG A 77 -38.71 -26.62 8.94
CA ARG A 77 -37.96 -27.08 10.13
C ARG A 77 -36.54 -26.57 10.13
N LEU A 78 -35.97 -26.31 8.94
CA LEU A 78 -34.59 -25.83 8.79
C LEU A 78 -34.51 -24.31 8.82
N MET A 79 -35.62 -23.59 8.65
CA MET A 79 -35.63 -22.13 8.49
C MET A 79 -34.92 -21.38 9.63
N VAL A 80 -35.17 -21.79 10.88
CA VAL A 80 -34.54 -21.16 12.05
C VAL A 80 -33.02 -21.37 12.05
N TRP A 81 -32.57 -22.59 11.74
CA TRP A 81 -31.15 -22.91 11.69
C TRP A 81 -30.43 -22.20 10.56
N LEU A 82 -31.07 -22.11 9.40
CA LEU A 82 -30.55 -21.37 8.24
C LEU A 82 -30.45 -19.86 8.54
N ALA A 83 -31.46 -19.29 9.18
CA ALA A 83 -31.45 -17.89 9.59
C ALA A 83 -30.32 -17.60 10.61
N VAL A 84 -30.15 -18.48 11.60
CA VAL A 84 -29.08 -18.37 12.58
C VAL A 84 -27.69 -18.48 11.92
N ALA A 85 -27.52 -19.43 11.00
CA ALA A 85 -26.27 -19.59 10.27
C ALA A 85 -25.96 -18.36 9.39
N TRP A 86 -26.98 -17.82 8.70
CA TRP A 86 -26.83 -16.63 7.87
C TRP A 86 -26.48 -15.39 8.72
N LEU A 87 -27.13 -15.17 9.85
CA LEU A 87 -26.82 -14.10 10.80
C LEU A 87 -25.42 -14.27 11.41
N GLY A 88 -25.05 -15.52 11.75
CA GLY A 88 -23.73 -15.85 12.26
C GLY A 88 -22.60 -15.55 11.26
N MET A 89 -22.90 -15.55 9.96
CA MET A 89 -21.95 -15.13 8.92
C MET A 89 -22.00 -13.63 8.64
N ALA A 90 -23.19 -13.02 8.66
CA ALA A 90 -23.38 -11.61 8.37
C ALA A 90 -22.76 -10.70 9.46
N ALA A 91 -22.93 -11.03 10.73
CA ALA A 91 -22.42 -10.22 11.83
C ALA A 91 -20.89 -10.05 11.81
N PRO A 92 -20.07 -11.11 11.70
CA PRO A 92 -18.61 -10.95 11.60
C PRO A 92 -18.18 -10.27 10.29
N ALA A 93 -18.90 -10.44 9.18
CA ALA A 93 -18.62 -9.75 7.92
C ALA A 93 -18.77 -8.23 8.07
N ILE A 94 -19.89 -7.79 8.65
CA ILE A 94 -20.12 -6.35 8.94
C ILE A 94 -19.07 -5.82 9.91
N TRP A 95 -18.79 -6.55 10.98
CA TRP A 95 -17.75 -6.18 11.92
C TRP A 95 -16.40 -6.00 11.22
N PHE A 96 -16.01 -6.92 10.37
CA PHE A 96 -14.77 -6.85 9.60
C PHE A 96 -14.73 -5.63 8.68
N CYS A 97 -15.82 -5.31 7.97
CA CYS A 97 -15.92 -4.13 7.10
C CYS A 97 -15.71 -2.82 7.85
N LEU A 98 -16.13 -2.74 9.10
CA LEU A 98 -16.00 -1.53 9.91
C LEU A 98 -14.62 -1.43 10.58
N TRP A 99 -14.11 -2.55 11.05
CA TRP A 99 -12.93 -2.62 11.91
C TRP A 99 -11.60 -2.72 11.13
N TYR A 100 -11.61 -3.35 9.95
CA TYR A 100 -10.38 -3.60 9.17
C TYR A 100 -9.83 -2.35 8.45
N PRO A 101 -10.64 -1.52 7.73
CA PRO A 101 -10.14 -0.40 6.94
C PRO A 101 -9.32 0.63 7.71
N PRO A 102 -9.70 1.09 8.92
CA PRO A 102 -8.89 2.06 9.65
C PRO A 102 -7.54 1.49 10.11
N ARG A 103 -7.46 0.17 10.26
CA ARG A 103 -6.20 -0.50 10.59
C ARG A 103 -5.30 -0.64 9.37
N LEU A 104 -5.88 -0.93 8.22
CA LEU A 104 -5.17 -0.97 6.96
C LEU A 104 -4.60 0.42 6.62
N TYR A 105 -5.38 1.48 6.80
CA TYR A 105 -4.97 2.87 6.60
C TYR A 105 -3.69 3.21 7.37
N ARG A 106 -3.61 2.85 8.65
CA ARG A 106 -2.44 3.13 9.50
C ARG A 106 -1.17 2.40 9.06
N SER A 107 -1.29 1.36 8.24
CA SER A 107 -0.15 0.61 7.72
C SER A 107 0.32 1.09 6.35
N TRP A 108 -0.35 2.11 5.78
CA TRP A 108 0.01 2.70 4.51
C TRP A 108 0.78 4.01 4.70
N GLY A 109 1.82 4.18 3.89
CA GLY A 109 2.55 5.43 3.79
C GLY A 109 3.41 5.43 2.54
N TYR A 110 3.71 6.61 2.02
CA TYR A 110 4.65 6.79 0.92
C TYR A 110 5.62 7.91 1.24
N ARG A 111 6.81 7.82 0.68
CA ARG A 111 7.85 8.85 0.75
C ARG A 111 8.49 9.01 -0.61
N ILE A 112 8.70 10.25 -1.01
CA ILE A 112 9.37 10.60 -2.25
C ILE A 112 10.65 11.32 -1.88
N ASP A 113 11.75 10.72 -2.25
CA ASP A 113 13.07 11.34 -2.22
C ASP A 113 13.47 11.73 -3.65
N ALA A 114 14.50 12.55 -3.82
CA ALA A 114 14.92 13.07 -5.12
C ALA A 114 15.16 11.98 -6.19
N LYS A 115 15.48 10.75 -5.81
CA LYS A 115 15.80 9.65 -6.74
C LYS A 115 14.99 8.38 -6.53
N VAL A 116 14.24 8.28 -5.43
CA VAL A 116 13.58 7.04 -5.04
C VAL A 116 12.20 7.32 -4.44
N LEU A 117 11.20 6.61 -4.94
CA LEU A 117 9.89 6.52 -4.29
C LEU A 117 9.87 5.27 -3.40
N GLU A 118 9.60 5.45 -2.12
CA GLU A 118 9.36 4.37 -1.17
C GLU A 118 7.88 4.32 -0.83
N THR A 119 7.29 3.12 -0.94
CA THR A 119 5.92 2.86 -0.49
C THR A 119 5.91 1.75 0.53
N ARG A 120 5.20 1.95 1.62
CA ARG A 120 4.98 0.92 2.64
C ARG A 120 3.51 0.61 2.71
N SER A 121 3.19 -0.67 2.68
CA SER A 121 1.81 -1.15 2.74
C SER A 121 1.71 -2.51 3.42
N GLY A 122 0.57 -2.76 4.03
CA GLY A 122 0.20 -4.05 4.57
C GLY A 122 0.39 -4.17 6.08
N ARG A 123 -0.57 -4.84 6.72
CA ARG A 123 -0.61 -5.03 8.17
C ARG A 123 -0.09 -6.41 8.59
N ILE A 124 -0.49 -7.46 7.88
CA ILE A 124 -0.08 -8.85 8.15
C ILE A 124 1.22 -9.14 7.42
N PHE A 125 1.29 -8.75 6.14
CA PHE A 125 2.51 -8.83 5.34
C PHE A 125 2.93 -7.40 5.00
N GLN A 126 3.92 -6.90 5.70
CA GLN A 126 4.50 -5.59 5.40
C GLN A 126 5.31 -5.69 4.10
N ARG A 127 4.96 -4.84 3.16
CA ARG A 127 5.67 -4.72 1.89
C ARG A 127 6.23 -3.32 1.80
N ALA A 128 7.53 -3.21 1.83
CA ALA A 128 8.25 -2.00 1.44
C ALA A 128 8.68 -2.16 -0.02
N ARG A 129 8.32 -1.20 -0.86
CA ARG A 129 8.73 -1.16 -2.26
C ARG A 129 9.51 0.12 -2.50
N LEU A 130 10.70 -0.04 -3.01
CA LEU A 130 11.59 1.03 -3.43
C LEU A 130 11.58 1.10 -4.96
N LEU A 131 11.24 2.25 -5.51
CA LEU A 131 11.23 2.50 -6.93
C LEU A 131 12.22 3.60 -7.26
N PRO A 132 13.34 3.28 -7.97
CA PRO A 132 14.20 4.30 -8.54
C PRO A 132 13.45 5.08 -9.61
N LEU A 133 13.39 6.41 -9.50
CA LEU A 133 12.67 7.27 -10.44
C LEU A 133 13.27 7.23 -11.86
N SER A 134 14.57 6.91 -11.99
CA SER A 134 15.24 6.66 -13.28
C SER A 134 14.69 5.48 -14.09
N ARG A 135 13.88 4.59 -13.46
CA ARG A 135 13.21 3.47 -14.14
C ARG A 135 11.74 3.73 -14.43
N LEU A 136 11.25 4.92 -14.10
CA LEU A 136 9.87 5.31 -14.33
C LEU A 136 9.63 5.49 -15.84
N GLN A 137 8.61 4.81 -16.39
CA GLN A 137 8.24 4.94 -17.79
C GLN A 137 7.08 5.91 -17.99
N HIS A 138 6.01 5.70 -17.22
CA HIS A 138 4.86 6.62 -17.21
C HIS A 138 4.09 6.52 -15.90
N VAL A 139 3.33 7.57 -15.63
CA VAL A 139 2.53 7.72 -14.43
C VAL A 139 1.10 8.01 -14.82
N ASP A 140 0.19 7.13 -14.39
CA ASP A 140 -1.24 7.24 -14.65
C ASP A 140 -2.01 7.60 -13.39
N ILE A 141 -3.11 8.31 -13.58
CA ILE A 141 -4.08 8.60 -12.51
C ILE A 141 -5.34 7.80 -12.80
N GLU A 142 -5.64 6.86 -11.92
CA GLU A 142 -6.88 6.09 -11.97
C GLU A 142 -7.92 6.65 -11.01
N ARG A 143 -9.16 6.74 -11.48
CA ARG A 143 -10.29 7.20 -10.67
C ARG A 143 -11.52 6.36 -10.97
N GLY A 144 -11.79 5.40 -10.11
CA GLY A 144 -13.01 4.60 -10.16
C GLY A 144 -14.26 5.41 -9.73
N PRO A 145 -15.46 4.82 -9.86
CA PRO A 145 -16.70 5.48 -9.47
C PRO A 145 -16.73 5.92 -8.00
N LEU A 146 -16.27 5.05 -7.11
CA LEU A 146 -16.23 5.33 -5.67
C LEU A 146 -15.16 6.39 -5.36
N GLU A 147 -13.95 6.28 -5.95
CA GLU A 147 -12.91 7.30 -5.76
C GLU A 147 -13.41 8.69 -6.17
N ARG A 148 -14.17 8.79 -7.27
CA ARG A 148 -14.77 10.07 -7.71
C ARG A 148 -15.74 10.64 -6.69
N MET A 149 -16.58 9.81 -6.08
CA MET A 149 -17.55 10.23 -5.06
C MET A 149 -16.86 10.81 -3.81
N PHE A 150 -15.68 10.28 -3.45
CA PHE A 150 -14.90 10.76 -2.30
C PHE A 150 -13.86 11.82 -2.67
N GLY A 151 -13.76 12.23 -3.94
CA GLY A 151 -12.75 13.19 -4.41
C GLY A 151 -11.33 12.64 -4.41
N LEU A 152 -11.19 11.31 -4.42
CA LEU A 152 -9.92 10.59 -4.36
C LEU A 152 -9.48 10.11 -5.75
N ALA A 153 -8.20 9.76 -5.84
CA ALA A 153 -7.57 9.14 -6.99
C ALA A 153 -6.52 8.12 -6.53
N ALA A 154 -6.14 7.22 -7.40
CA ALA A 154 -4.98 6.36 -7.24
C ALA A 154 -3.92 6.74 -8.26
N LEU A 155 -2.67 6.84 -7.83
CA LEU A 155 -1.52 7.05 -8.71
C LEU A 155 -0.91 5.69 -9.04
N VAL A 156 -0.74 5.40 -10.32
CA VAL A 156 -0.15 4.16 -10.82
C VAL A 156 1.14 4.49 -11.55
N LEU A 157 2.24 3.95 -11.03
CA LEU A 157 3.57 4.15 -11.59
C LEU A 157 3.96 2.89 -12.36
N HIS A 158 4.29 3.05 -13.63
CA HIS A 158 4.75 1.99 -14.51
C HIS A 158 6.26 2.08 -14.71
N THR A 159 6.94 0.96 -14.49
CA THR A 159 8.40 0.88 -14.60
C THR A 159 8.85 -0.12 -15.66
N ALA A 160 10.04 0.08 -16.22
CA ALA A 160 10.67 -0.90 -17.09
C ALA A 160 11.08 -2.15 -16.30
N GLY A 161 10.43 -3.29 -16.56
CA GLY A 161 10.78 -4.57 -15.92
C GLY A 161 9.64 -5.57 -15.90
N THR A 162 9.97 -6.85 -15.71
CA THR A 162 9.03 -7.96 -15.70
C THR A 162 8.31 -8.09 -14.35
N HIS A 163 7.00 -8.35 -14.36
CA HIS A 163 6.11 -8.88 -13.32
C HIS A 163 5.90 -8.14 -11.98
N SER A 164 6.71 -7.16 -11.59
CA SER A 164 6.49 -6.40 -10.32
C SER A 164 6.52 -4.90 -10.55
N ALA A 165 6.33 -4.49 -11.79
CA ALA A 165 6.72 -3.19 -12.28
C ALA A 165 5.74 -2.05 -11.95
N ASN A 166 4.51 -2.37 -11.47
CA ASN A 166 3.53 -1.33 -11.21
C ASN A 166 3.38 -1.08 -9.71
N ILE A 167 3.59 0.16 -9.30
CA ILE A 167 3.29 0.60 -7.94
C ILE A 167 2.02 1.44 -7.97
N ARG A 168 1.03 1.05 -7.17
CA ARG A 168 -0.20 1.79 -7.00
C ARG A 168 -0.23 2.43 -5.62
N ILE A 169 -0.41 3.75 -5.57
CA ILE A 169 -0.65 4.54 -4.37
C ILE A 169 -2.13 4.92 -4.37
N PRO A 170 -2.97 4.26 -3.58
CA PRO A 170 -4.41 4.56 -3.52
C PRO A 170 -4.70 5.72 -2.60
N GLY A 171 -5.87 6.35 -2.75
CA GLY A 171 -6.41 7.26 -1.75
C GLY A 171 -5.66 8.57 -1.59
N LEU A 172 -5.13 9.11 -2.67
CA LEU A 172 -4.65 10.49 -2.76
C LEU A 172 -5.81 11.41 -3.07
N GLU A 173 -5.77 12.64 -2.59
CA GLU A 173 -6.67 13.68 -3.10
C GLU A 173 -6.42 13.91 -4.59
N ALA A 174 -7.48 14.13 -5.37
CA ALA A 174 -7.36 14.24 -6.82
C ALA A 174 -6.39 15.34 -7.28
N ALA A 175 -6.37 16.49 -6.58
CA ALA A 175 -5.47 17.59 -6.85
C ALA A 175 -4.00 17.22 -6.49
N GLU A 176 -3.81 16.53 -5.38
CA GLU A 176 -2.50 16.04 -4.94
C GLU A 176 -1.95 14.99 -5.90
N ALA A 177 -2.78 14.04 -6.33
CA ALA A 177 -2.39 13.03 -7.32
C ALA A 177 -1.89 13.66 -8.64
N THR A 178 -2.55 14.76 -9.08
CA THR A 178 -2.12 15.49 -10.28
C THR A 178 -0.77 16.18 -10.07
N ARG A 179 -0.60 16.89 -8.97
CA ARG A 179 0.67 17.56 -8.63
C ARG A 179 1.81 16.55 -8.52
N LEU A 180 1.53 15.43 -7.89
CA LEU A 180 2.51 14.38 -7.68
C LEU A 180 2.93 13.72 -8.99
N ARG A 181 1.97 13.45 -9.90
CA ARG A 181 2.25 12.97 -11.24
C ARG A 181 3.17 13.92 -11.99
N ASP A 182 2.83 15.22 -12.01
CA ASP A 182 3.58 16.22 -12.76
C ASP A 182 5.02 16.34 -12.22
N HIS A 183 5.18 16.33 -10.90
CA HIS A 183 6.49 16.34 -10.24
C HIS A 183 7.34 15.09 -10.55
N LEU A 184 6.71 13.90 -10.56
CA LEU A 184 7.40 12.65 -10.89
C LEU A 184 7.83 12.57 -12.36
N ILE A 185 7.04 13.15 -13.26
CA ILE A 185 7.38 13.24 -14.68
C ILE A 185 8.57 14.19 -14.89
N GLU A 186 8.59 15.33 -14.19
CA GLU A 186 9.68 16.30 -14.25
C GLU A 186 11.00 15.68 -13.81
N ILE A 187 11.03 15.01 -12.65
CA ILE A 187 12.24 14.34 -12.13
C ILE A 187 12.65 13.15 -13.00
N GLY A 188 11.69 12.33 -13.46
CA GLY A 188 11.99 11.16 -14.31
C GLY A 188 12.42 11.50 -15.73
N GLY A 189 12.07 12.69 -16.23
CA GLY A 189 12.45 13.18 -17.56
C GLY A 189 13.83 13.83 -17.60
N ASP A 190 14.30 14.36 -16.50
CA ASP A 190 15.61 15.06 -16.44
C ASP A 190 16.81 14.08 -16.45
N ASP A 191 16.59 12.82 -16.04
CA ASP A 191 17.63 11.76 -16.05
C ASP A 191 17.74 11.02 -17.42
N ALA A 192 16.95 11.43 -18.45
CA ALA A 192 16.90 10.77 -19.75
C ALA A 192 17.66 11.51 -20.87
N VAL A 193 18.45 12.54 -20.53
CA VAL A 193 19.28 13.31 -21.48
C VAL A 193 20.74 12.97 -21.34
#